data_899cc65626f0d136b80e2b0cc3a91c55
#
_entry.id   899cc65626f0d136b80e2b0cc3a91c55
#
_cell.length_a   1.000
_cell.length_b   1.000
_cell.length_c   1.000
_cell.angle_alpha   90.00
_cell.angle_beta   90.00
_cell.angle_gamma   90.00
#
_symmetry.space_group_name_H-M   'P 1'
#
loop_
_entity.id
_entity.type
_entity.pdbx_description
1 polymer ?
#
loop_
_entity_poly.entity_id
_entity_poly.type
_entity_poly.pdbx_seq_one_letter_code
_entity_poly.pdbx_strand_id
1 'polypeptide(L)'
;MFKIGNIELKNNVVLAPMAGVCNSAFRKIIKQMGCGLIYAEMVSDKAISYDNQKTIDMLYMEEEERPIAQQIFGSDVDSFVKAAKKICEIMHPDIIDINMGCPVPKVALKAQAGSYLLKNPSKIKEIVSSVVKAVNVPVTVKIRSGWDSNSINAPEVAK
;
A
#
# COMPACT_ATOMS: atom_id res chain seq x y z
N MET A 1 22.51 -7.18 3.81
CA MET A 1 21.67 -6.78 2.68
C MET A 1 20.24 -6.77 3.18
N PHE A 2 19.48 -5.71 2.93
CA PHE A 2 18.10 -5.59 3.44
C PHE A 2 17.14 -6.26 2.45
N LYS A 3 16.17 -7.07 2.97
CA LYS A 3 15.20 -7.80 2.14
C LYS A 3 13.77 -7.59 2.65
N ILE A 4 12.81 -7.57 1.72
CA ILE A 4 11.38 -7.67 2.01
C ILE A 4 10.86 -8.89 1.24
N GLY A 5 10.56 -9.99 1.96
CA GLY A 5 10.29 -11.28 1.32
C GLY A 5 11.48 -11.72 0.46
N ASN A 6 11.23 -11.93 -0.83
CA ASN A 6 12.26 -12.29 -1.83
C ASN A 6 12.89 -11.08 -2.54
N ILE A 7 12.46 -9.85 -2.22
CA ILE A 7 12.96 -8.63 -2.87
C ILE A 7 14.21 -8.13 -2.14
N GLU A 8 15.34 -8.09 -2.81
CA GLU A 8 16.58 -7.50 -2.31
C GLU A 8 16.62 -5.99 -2.57
N LEU A 9 16.96 -5.23 -1.54
CA LEU A 9 17.08 -3.78 -1.63
C LEU A 9 18.56 -3.35 -1.58
N LYS A 10 18.95 -2.41 -2.43
CA LYS A 10 20.31 -1.85 -2.46
C LYS A 10 20.70 -1.16 -1.14
N ASN A 11 19.70 -0.60 -0.44
CA ASN A 11 19.85 0.08 0.84
C ASN A 11 18.48 0.12 1.55
N ASN A 12 18.41 0.70 2.73
CA ASN A 12 17.21 0.82 3.56
C ASN A 12 16.47 2.16 3.40
N VAL A 13 16.80 2.96 2.37
CA VAL A 13 16.09 4.20 2.07
C VAL A 13 14.84 3.88 1.25
N VAL A 14 13.70 4.32 1.73
CA VAL A 14 12.38 4.01 1.15
C VAL A 14 11.60 5.30 0.93
N LEU A 15 11.06 5.49 -0.28
CA LEU A 15 10.13 6.60 -0.55
C LEU A 15 8.75 6.25 0.02
N ALA A 16 8.24 7.08 0.94
CA ALA A 16 6.88 6.91 1.46
C ALA A 16 5.82 7.24 0.38
N PRO A 17 4.66 6.54 0.38
CA PRO A 17 3.56 6.88 -0.51
C PRO A 17 2.95 8.23 -0.14
N MET A 18 2.90 9.17 -1.09
CA MET A 18 2.37 10.53 -0.90
C MET A 18 1.38 10.85 -2.01
N ALA A 19 0.09 10.92 -1.66
CA ALA A 19 -0.98 11.23 -2.61
C ALA A 19 -0.79 12.63 -3.24
N GLY A 20 -0.91 12.70 -4.57
CA GLY A 20 -0.72 13.92 -5.34
C GLY A 20 0.74 14.33 -5.57
N VAL A 21 1.70 13.53 -5.10
CA VAL A 21 3.15 13.82 -5.22
C VAL A 21 3.89 12.68 -5.93
N CYS A 22 3.65 11.44 -5.54
CA CYS A 22 4.41 10.28 -6.00
C CYS A 22 3.96 9.78 -7.40
N ASN A 23 3.86 10.67 -8.39
CA ASN A 23 3.69 10.28 -9.79
C ASN A 23 5.01 9.68 -10.36
N SER A 24 4.96 9.05 -11.54
CA SER A 24 6.12 8.39 -12.14
C SER A 24 7.32 9.32 -12.31
N ALA A 25 7.13 10.56 -12.75
CA ALA A 25 8.22 11.52 -12.93
C ALA A 25 8.96 11.79 -11.61
N PHE A 26 8.23 12.02 -10.51
CA PHE A 26 8.80 12.21 -9.19
C PHE A 26 9.52 10.94 -8.69
N ARG A 27 8.89 9.77 -8.84
CA ARG A 27 9.46 8.49 -8.41
C ARG A 27 10.79 8.19 -9.12
N LYS A 28 10.90 8.49 -10.43
CA LYS A 28 12.14 8.33 -11.20
C LYS A 28 13.27 9.23 -10.67
N ILE A 29 12.98 10.48 -10.36
CA ILE A 29 13.97 11.39 -9.76
C ILE A 29 14.48 10.83 -8.42
N ILE A 30 13.58 10.38 -7.55
CA ILE A 30 13.95 9.79 -6.26
C ILE A 30 14.76 8.52 -6.45
N LYS A 31 14.44 7.72 -7.46
CA LYS A 31 15.21 6.51 -7.80
C LYS A 31 16.64 6.86 -8.25
N GLN A 32 16.80 7.87 -9.08
CA GLN A 32 18.12 8.38 -9.52
C GLN A 32 18.94 8.91 -8.34
N MET A 33 18.29 9.46 -7.30
CA MET A 33 18.94 9.85 -6.05
C MET A 33 19.38 8.66 -5.17
N GLY A 34 19.14 7.41 -5.60
CA GLY A 34 19.62 6.22 -4.92
C GLY A 34 18.62 5.56 -3.97
N CYS A 35 17.34 5.92 -4.00
CA CYS A 35 16.31 5.29 -3.18
C CYS A 35 16.23 3.77 -3.46
N GLY A 36 16.26 2.96 -2.40
CA GLY A 36 16.26 1.50 -2.49
C GLY A 36 14.89 0.91 -2.87
N LEU A 37 13.79 1.51 -2.39
CA LEU A 37 12.42 1.06 -2.66
C LEU A 37 11.50 2.26 -2.87
N ILE A 38 10.69 2.19 -3.92
CA ILE A 38 9.68 3.20 -4.25
C ILE A 38 8.30 2.72 -3.80
N TYR A 39 7.51 3.61 -3.16
CA TYR A 39 6.08 3.41 -2.95
C TYR A 39 5.30 4.35 -3.87
N ALA A 40 4.41 3.78 -4.68
CA ALA A 40 3.47 4.54 -5.49
C ALA A 40 2.33 5.11 -4.63
N GLU A 41 1.55 6.04 -5.20
CA GLU A 41 0.40 6.63 -4.53
C GLU A 41 -0.63 5.58 -4.12
N MET A 42 -1.37 5.83 -3.03
CA MET A 42 -2.44 4.94 -2.62
C MET A 42 -3.64 5.00 -3.57
N VAL A 43 -4.14 3.85 -3.96
CA VAL A 43 -5.34 3.69 -4.78
C VAL A 43 -6.49 3.05 -3.98
N SER A 44 -7.74 3.39 -4.32
CA SER A 44 -8.90 2.77 -3.66
C SER A 44 -9.13 1.34 -4.14
N ASP A 45 -9.31 0.41 -3.19
CA ASP A 45 -9.71 -0.97 -3.45
C ASP A 45 -10.98 -1.06 -4.32
N LYS A 46 -12.03 -0.33 -3.94
CA LYS A 46 -13.30 -0.28 -4.68
C LYS A 46 -13.14 0.33 -6.06
N ALA A 47 -12.39 1.44 -6.19
CA ALA A 47 -12.20 2.07 -7.48
C ALA A 47 -11.50 1.14 -8.47
N ILE A 48 -10.48 0.39 -8.04
CA ILE A 48 -9.83 -0.63 -8.86
C ILE A 48 -10.80 -1.79 -9.17
N SER A 49 -11.54 -2.27 -8.16
CA SER A 49 -12.46 -3.40 -8.32
C SER A 49 -13.61 -3.10 -9.30
N TYR A 50 -14.00 -1.83 -9.42
CA TYR A 50 -15.07 -1.38 -10.33
C TYR A 50 -14.56 -0.71 -11.62
N ASP A 51 -13.33 -0.98 -12.03
CA ASP A 51 -12.75 -0.51 -13.29
C ASP A 51 -12.74 1.02 -13.47
N ASN A 52 -12.55 1.78 -12.39
CA ASN A 52 -12.44 3.22 -12.50
C ASN A 52 -11.16 3.60 -13.25
N GLN A 53 -11.32 4.09 -14.48
CA GLN A 53 -10.20 4.35 -15.40
C GLN A 53 -9.17 5.32 -14.80
N LYS A 54 -9.61 6.40 -14.15
CA LYS A 54 -8.68 7.36 -13.52
C LYS A 54 -7.80 6.72 -12.44
N THR A 55 -8.35 5.73 -11.72
CA THR A 55 -7.58 5.01 -10.69
C THR A 55 -6.67 3.96 -11.34
N ILE A 56 -7.10 3.35 -12.43
CA ILE A 56 -6.26 2.43 -13.21
C ILE A 56 -5.07 3.18 -13.84
N ASP A 57 -5.29 4.39 -14.36
CA ASP A 57 -4.20 5.22 -14.91
C ASP A 57 -3.14 5.59 -13.86
N MET A 58 -3.50 5.62 -12.56
CA MET A 58 -2.54 5.84 -11.47
C MET A 58 -1.59 4.64 -11.25
N LEU A 59 -1.88 3.48 -11.82
CA LEU A 59 -1.01 2.30 -11.75
C LEU A 59 0.18 2.37 -12.74
N TYR A 60 0.26 3.43 -13.55
CA TYR A 60 1.37 3.61 -14.47
C TYR A 60 2.71 3.66 -13.74
N MET A 61 3.67 2.86 -14.20
CA MET A 61 5.05 2.86 -13.74
C MET A 61 6.00 2.49 -14.88
N GLU A 62 7.28 2.79 -14.72
CA GLU A 62 8.34 2.38 -15.63
C GLU A 62 9.32 1.42 -14.93
N GLU A 63 9.98 0.55 -15.70
CA GLU A 63 10.89 -0.48 -15.15
C GLU A 63 12.04 0.11 -14.31
N GLU A 64 12.50 1.32 -14.63
CA GLU A 64 13.55 2.00 -13.87
C GLU A 64 13.15 2.41 -12.44
N GLU A 65 11.83 2.38 -12.13
CA GLU A 65 11.32 2.67 -10.79
C GLU A 65 11.42 1.48 -9.83
N ARG A 66 11.75 0.27 -10.34
CA ARG A 66 11.82 -0.96 -9.54
C ARG A 66 13.01 -0.96 -8.56
N PRO A 67 12.89 -1.63 -7.39
CA PRO A 67 11.66 -2.25 -6.91
C PRO A 67 10.61 -1.22 -6.49
N ILE A 68 9.34 -1.51 -6.80
CA ILE A 68 8.20 -0.63 -6.54
C ILE A 68 7.06 -1.36 -5.81
N ALA A 69 6.51 -0.71 -4.79
CA ALA A 69 5.32 -1.14 -4.08
C ALA A 69 4.10 -0.31 -4.50
N GLN A 70 2.98 -0.98 -4.79
CA GLN A 70 1.70 -0.30 -4.98
C GLN A 70 0.89 -0.33 -3.71
N GLN A 71 0.51 0.85 -3.20
CA GLN A 71 -0.30 0.96 -1.99
C GLN A 71 -1.80 0.99 -2.31
N ILE A 72 -2.59 0.22 -1.52
CA ILE A 72 -4.05 0.14 -1.60
C ILE A 72 -4.65 0.63 -0.29
N PHE A 73 -5.76 1.39 -0.34
CA PHE A 73 -6.58 1.70 0.82
C PHE A 73 -8.02 1.24 0.63
N GLY A 74 -8.65 0.82 1.72
CA GLY A 74 -10.02 0.34 1.75
C GLY A 74 -10.39 -0.22 3.11
N SER A 75 -11.54 -0.91 3.20
CA SER A 75 -12.03 -1.55 4.43
C SER A 75 -12.75 -2.87 4.18
N ASP A 76 -12.99 -3.22 2.92
CA ASP A 76 -13.71 -4.45 2.52
C ASP A 76 -12.74 -5.52 2.01
N VAL A 77 -12.82 -6.73 2.55
CA VAL A 77 -11.89 -7.83 2.25
C VAL A 77 -11.96 -8.24 0.78
N ASP A 78 -13.16 -8.40 0.23
CA ASP A 78 -13.35 -8.86 -1.14
C ASP A 78 -12.85 -7.83 -2.14
N SER A 79 -13.10 -6.53 -1.86
CA SER A 79 -12.60 -5.43 -2.67
C SER A 79 -11.07 -5.38 -2.64
N PHE A 80 -10.43 -5.58 -1.48
CA PHE A 80 -8.97 -5.64 -1.37
C PHE A 80 -8.38 -6.78 -2.20
N VAL A 81 -8.96 -7.99 -2.09
CA VAL A 81 -8.49 -9.17 -2.84
C VAL A 81 -8.62 -8.95 -4.35
N LYS A 82 -9.78 -8.45 -4.81
CA LYS A 82 -10.00 -8.15 -6.23
C LYS A 82 -9.02 -7.08 -6.73
N ALA A 83 -8.86 -5.98 -5.97
CA ALA A 83 -7.94 -4.90 -6.32
C ALA A 83 -6.49 -5.38 -6.37
N ALA A 84 -6.02 -6.14 -5.38
CA ALA A 84 -4.66 -6.64 -5.34
C ALA A 84 -4.34 -7.55 -6.54
N LYS A 85 -5.23 -8.49 -6.87
CA LYS A 85 -5.09 -9.34 -8.07
C LYS A 85 -4.99 -8.51 -9.34
N LYS A 86 -5.93 -7.58 -9.51
CA LYS A 86 -5.99 -6.73 -10.70
C LYS A 86 -4.76 -5.81 -10.84
N ILE A 87 -4.27 -5.26 -9.74
CA ILE A 87 -3.02 -4.49 -9.73
C ILE A 87 -1.84 -5.37 -10.15
N CYS A 88 -1.75 -6.60 -9.64
CA CYS A 88 -0.71 -7.53 -10.07
C CYS A 88 -0.78 -7.88 -11.55
N GLU A 89 -1.98 -7.97 -12.14
CA GLU A 89 -2.20 -8.24 -13.57
C GLU A 89 -1.84 -7.03 -14.45
N ILE A 90 -2.10 -5.79 -14.01
CA ILE A 90 -1.90 -4.58 -14.81
C ILE A 90 -0.50 -4.01 -14.64
N MET A 91 -0.06 -3.83 -13.39
CA MET A 91 1.16 -3.10 -13.04
C MET A 91 2.35 -4.02 -12.80
N HIS A 92 2.11 -5.28 -12.41
CA HIS A 92 3.16 -6.22 -11.96
C HIS A 92 4.10 -5.61 -10.90
N PRO A 93 3.58 -5.05 -9.79
CA PRO A 93 4.42 -4.44 -8.76
C PRO A 93 5.29 -5.50 -8.07
N ASP A 94 6.40 -5.08 -7.49
CA ASP A 94 7.25 -5.97 -6.68
C ASP A 94 6.63 -6.28 -5.32
N ILE A 95 5.81 -5.37 -4.79
CA ILE A 95 5.17 -5.46 -3.46
C ILE A 95 3.74 -4.88 -3.56
N ILE A 96 2.80 -5.52 -2.87
CA ILE A 96 1.50 -4.90 -2.54
C ILE A 96 1.59 -4.34 -1.12
N ASP A 97 1.23 -3.07 -0.94
CA ASP A 97 1.21 -2.42 0.38
C ASP A 97 -0.22 -2.02 0.77
N ILE A 98 -0.55 -2.13 2.06
CA ILE A 98 -1.87 -1.76 2.57
C ILE A 98 -1.74 -0.53 3.46
N ASN A 99 -2.50 0.53 3.13
CA ASN A 99 -2.55 1.74 3.92
C ASN A 99 -3.39 1.55 5.18
N MET A 100 -2.74 1.66 6.34
CA MET A 100 -3.38 1.66 7.66
C MET A 100 -2.98 2.89 8.49
N GLY A 101 -2.60 3.98 7.79
CA GLY A 101 -2.10 5.18 8.47
C GLY A 101 -2.75 6.50 8.05
N CYS A 102 -3.45 6.57 6.91
CA CYS A 102 -4.03 7.80 6.40
C CYS A 102 -5.13 8.33 7.33
N PRO A 103 -4.99 9.55 7.91
CA PRO A 103 -5.98 10.12 8.82
C PRO A 103 -7.02 10.99 8.14
N VAL A 104 -6.90 11.23 6.83
CA VAL A 104 -7.78 12.15 6.10
C VAL A 104 -9.24 11.73 6.26
N PRO A 105 -10.18 12.63 6.63
CA PRO A 105 -11.57 12.28 6.93
C PRO A 105 -12.29 11.50 5.82
N LYS A 106 -11.98 11.79 4.55
CA LYS A 106 -12.55 11.06 3.41
C LYS A 106 -12.13 9.58 3.42
N VAL A 107 -10.92 9.27 3.85
CA VAL A 107 -10.38 7.90 3.95
C VAL A 107 -10.75 7.28 5.29
N ALA A 108 -10.39 7.93 6.40
CA ALA A 108 -10.53 7.34 7.73
C ALA A 108 -11.99 7.27 8.18
N LEU A 109 -12.76 8.37 8.05
CA LEU A 109 -14.12 8.41 8.60
C LEU A 109 -15.18 7.95 7.60
N LYS A 110 -15.13 8.44 6.34
CA LYS A 110 -16.16 8.08 5.36
C LYS A 110 -15.98 6.67 4.80
N ALA A 111 -14.74 6.30 4.45
CA ALA A 111 -14.46 4.97 3.91
C ALA A 111 -14.11 3.92 4.99
N GLN A 112 -13.98 4.32 6.26
CA GLN A 112 -13.55 3.47 7.38
C GLN A 112 -12.25 2.70 7.06
N ALA A 113 -11.33 3.36 6.36
CA ALA A 113 -10.08 2.84 5.82
C ALA A 113 -8.87 3.55 6.44
N GLY A 114 -7.68 3.25 5.98
CA GLY A 114 -6.47 3.89 6.47
C GLY A 114 -6.29 3.73 7.97
N SER A 115 -6.07 4.83 8.71
CA SER A 115 -5.87 4.79 10.16
C SER A 115 -7.07 4.24 10.94
N TYR A 116 -8.28 4.29 10.39
CA TYR A 116 -9.48 3.74 11.05
C TYR A 116 -9.35 2.22 11.31
N LEU A 117 -8.66 1.49 10.46
CA LEU A 117 -8.43 0.06 10.61
C LEU A 117 -7.71 -0.28 11.93
N LEU A 118 -6.88 0.62 12.46
CA LEU A 118 -6.16 0.42 13.72
C LEU A 118 -7.09 0.26 14.94
N LYS A 119 -8.37 0.64 14.81
CA LYS A 119 -9.39 0.39 15.84
C LYS A 119 -9.84 -1.08 15.92
N ASN A 120 -9.51 -1.88 14.90
CA ASN A 120 -9.96 -3.27 14.83
C ASN A 120 -8.83 -4.20 14.29
N PRO A 121 -7.91 -4.64 15.15
CA PRO A 121 -6.83 -5.56 14.77
C PRO A 121 -7.33 -6.87 14.12
N SER A 122 -8.49 -7.38 14.52
CA SER A 122 -9.08 -8.59 13.92
C SER A 122 -9.42 -8.36 12.44
N LYS A 123 -9.93 -7.18 12.10
CA LYS A 123 -10.21 -6.81 10.71
C LYS A 123 -8.93 -6.64 9.89
N ILE A 124 -7.88 -6.09 10.50
CA ILE A 124 -6.55 -6.00 9.88
C ILE A 124 -6.04 -7.40 9.52
N LYS A 125 -6.11 -8.34 10.48
CA LYS A 125 -5.70 -9.73 10.27
C LYS A 125 -6.48 -10.39 9.13
N GLU A 126 -7.79 -10.17 9.07
CA GLU A 126 -8.66 -10.71 8.02
C GLU A 126 -8.25 -10.17 6.63
N ILE A 127 -8.10 -8.85 6.50
CA ILE A 127 -7.69 -8.20 5.24
C ILE A 127 -6.31 -8.69 4.81
N VAL A 128 -5.30 -8.58 5.69
CA VAL A 128 -3.92 -8.93 5.35
C VAL A 128 -3.80 -10.41 4.96
N SER A 129 -4.39 -11.32 5.75
CA SER A 129 -4.31 -12.75 5.45
C SER A 129 -5.01 -13.12 4.14
N SER A 130 -6.10 -12.43 3.79
CA SER A 130 -6.81 -12.65 2.53
C SER A 130 -6.02 -12.13 1.33
N VAL A 131 -5.40 -10.96 1.44
CA VAL A 131 -4.54 -10.40 0.37
C VAL A 131 -3.30 -11.27 0.18
N VAL A 132 -2.62 -11.67 1.27
CA VAL A 132 -1.42 -12.55 1.20
C VAL A 132 -1.73 -13.86 0.48
N LYS A 133 -2.90 -14.45 0.70
CA LYS A 133 -3.32 -15.68 0.00
C LYS A 133 -3.68 -15.46 -1.46
N ALA A 134 -3.97 -14.23 -1.85
CA ALA A 134 -4.50 -13.89 -3.17
C ALA A 134 -3.44 -13.49 -4.21
N VAL A 135 -2.24 -13.11 -3.76
CA VAL A 135 -1.14 -12.63 -4.62
C VAL A 135 0.16 -13.39 -4.38
N ASN A 136 1.06 -13.37 -5.36
CA ASN A 136 2.34 -14.08 -5.31
C ASN A 136 3.52 -13.14 -4.96
N VAL A 137 3.26 -11.86 -4.71
CA VAL A 137 4.26 -10.87 -4.30
C VAL A 137 4.19 -10.63 -2.79
N PRO A 138 5.26 -10.18 -2.14
CA PRO A 138 5.22 -9.76 -0.73
C PRO A 138 4.12 -8.75 -0.46
N VAL A 139 3.47 -8.88 0.70
CA VAL A 139 2.47 -7.91 1.18
C VAL A 139 3.05 -7.20 2.40
N THR A 140 3.02 -5.87 2.37
CA THR A 140 3.42 -5.02 3.49
C THR A 140 2.26 -4.18 3.99
N VAL A 141 2.40 -3.61 5.17
CA VAL A 141 1.42 -2.68 5.74
C VAL A 141 2.14 -1.41 6.20
N LYS A 142 1.58 -0.24 5.92
CA LYS A 142 2.05 1.01 6.48
C LYS A 142 1.09 1.48 7.57
N ILE A 143 1.56 1.43 8.80
CA ILE A 143 0.80 1.80 10.00
C ILE A 143 1.29 3.13 10.58
N ARG A 144 0.59 3.61 11.61
CA ARG A 144 1.00 4.62 12.56
C ARG A 144 0.96 4.03 13.98
N SER A 145 1.40 4.76 14.99
CA SER A 145 1.48 4.27 16.38
C SER A 145 0.14 3.74 16.94
N GLY A 146 -0.97 4.29 16.48
CA GLY A 146 -2.33 3.92 16.85
C GLY A 146 -3.35 4.86 16.22
N TRP A 147 -4.63 4.70 16.53
CA TRP A 147 -5.70 5.59 16.05
C TRP A 147 -5.56 6.99 16.66
N ASP A 148 -5.35 7.07 17.97
CA ASP A 148 -5.12 8.31 18.74
C ASP A 148 -4.14 8.05 19.90
N SER A 149 -3.89 9.07 20.72
CA SER A 149 -2.97 9.00 21.86
C SER A 149 -3.38 7.99 22.95
N ASN A 150 -4.67 7.66 23.03
CA ASN A 150 -5.23 6.75 24.03
C ASN A 150 -5.33 5.30 23.52
N SER A 151 -5.04 5.06 22.25
CA SER A 151 -5.16 3.77 21.59
C SER A 151 -3.93 3.43 20.76
N ILE A 152 -2.74 3.51 21.37
CA ILE A 152 -1.47 3.15 20.76
C ILE A 152 -1.36 1.62 20.75
N ASN A 153 -1.41 1.00 19.55
CA ASN A 153 -1.42 -0.46 19.38
C ASN A 153 -0.53 -0.99 18.24
N ALA A 154 0.39 -0.18 17.73
CA ALA A 154 1.28 -0.62 16.65
C ALA A 154 2.05 -1.93 16.96
N PRO A 155 2.56 -2.19 18.20
CA PRO A 155 3.21 -3.46 18.52
C PRO A 155 2.27 -4.68 18.45
N GLU A 156 0.97 -4.50 18.75
CA GLU A 156 -0.04 -5.55 18.62
C GLU A 156 -0.36 -5.83 17.14
N VAL A 157 -0.55 -4.76 16.37
CA VAL A 157 -0.86 -4.85 14.93
C VAL A 157 0.29 -5.45 14.13
N ALA A 158 1.53 -5.27 14.57
CA ALA A 158 2.72 -5.79 13.89
C ALA A 158 3.00 -7.29 14.16
N LYS A 159 2.34 -7.90 15.14
CA LYS A 159 2.43 -9.34 15.46
C LYS A 159 1.46 -10.18 14.64
#